data_32a5f0fb069308d72f85b2c28d0531dd
#
_entry.id   32a5f0fb069308d72f85b2c28d0531dd
#
_cell.length_a   1.000
_cell.length_b   1.000
_cell.length_c   1.000
_cell.angle_alpha   90.00
_cell.angle_beta   90.00
_cell.angle_gamma   90.00
#
_symmetry.space_group_name_H-M   'P 1'
#
loop_
_entity.id
_entity.type
_entity.pdbx_description
1 polymer ?
#
loop_
_entity_poly.entity_id
_entity_poly.type
_entity_poly.pdbx_seq_one_letter_code
_entity_poly.pdbx_strand_id
1 'polypeptide(L)'
;MVLCVNGTRHRLSLDHRTTVLDALREHLDLTGTKKGCDRGQCGACTVLLDGRRVNGCLVLAVAADGKQITTIEGLGTCGDLHPMQEAFVALDALQCGYCTPGQVCSAVAMLEEVRQGWPSAVTADVADETIRLDDTEIRERMSGNLCRCGAYVNIVTAITEAAR
;
A
#
# COMPACT_ATOMS: atom_id res chain seq x y z
N MET A 1 -2.68 22.72 -8.14
CA MET A 1 -2.67 21.31 -8.57
C MET A 1 -3.99 20.64 -8.28
N VAL A 2 -4.28 19.53 -8.94
CA VAL A 2 -5.48 18.72 -8.73
C VAL A 2 -5.06 17.30 -8.40
N LEU A 3 -5.30 16.84 -7.17
CA LEU A 3 -5.11 15.45 -6.78
C LEU A 3 -6.43 14.70 -6.88
N CYS A 4 -6.43 13.53 -7.50
CA CYS A 4 -7.59 12.63 -7.53
C CYS A 4 -7.38 11.57 -6.45
N VAL A 5 -8.04 11.70 -5.30
CA VAL A 5 -7.86 10.80 -4.17
C VAL A 5 -9.15 10.04 -3.89
N ASN A 6 -9.07 8.71 -3.90
CA ASN A 6 -10.21 7.82 -3.67
C ASN A 6 -11.43 8.19 -4.55
N GLY A 7 -11.18 8.46 -5.83
CA GLY A 7 -12.20 8.85 -6.79
C GLY A 7 -12.67 10.31 -6.72
N THR A 8 -12.23 11.08 -5.72
CA THR A 8 -12.61 12.47 -5.54
C THR A 8 -11.50 13.42 -6.00
N ARG A 9 -11.88 14.49 -6.72
CA ARG A 9 -10.95 15.51 -7.19
C ARG A 9 -10.81 16.64 -6.18
N HIS A 10 -9.58 16.87 -5.71
CA HIS A 10 -9.24 17.92 -4.74
C HIS A 10 -8.35 18.96 -5.42
N ARG A 11 -8.84 20.22 -5.49
CA ARG A 11 -8.05 21.35 -5.97
C ARG A 11 -7.31 21.95 -4.78
N LEU A 12 -5.99 21.85 -4.76
CA LEU A 12 -5.14 22.27 -3.64
C LEU A 12 -4.13 23.33 -4.10
N SER A 13 -3.84 24.27 -3.19
CA SER A 13 -2.72 25.21 -3.32
C SER A 13 -1.70 24.87 -2.25
N LEU A 14 -0.65 24.15 -2.64
CA LEU A 14 0.37 23.61 -1.74
C LEU A 14 1.76 24.13 -2.11
N ASP A 15 2.66 24.16 -1.15
CA ASP A 15 4.10 24.32 -1.42
C ASP A 15 4.58 23.16 -2.29
N HIS A 16 5.42 23.44 -3.28
CA HIS A 16 5.93 22.42 -4.22
C HIS A 16 6.77 21.33 -3.55
N ARG A 17 7.22 21.56 -2.32
CA ARG A 17 7.95 20.57 -1.49
C ARG A 17 7.03 19.64 -0.73
N THR A 18 5.71 19.90 -0.72
CA THR A 18 4.73 19.05 -0.04
C THR A 18 4.74 17.66 -0.64
N THR A 19 4.89 16.63 0.19
CA THR A 19 4.80 15.25 -0.24
C THR A 19 3.34 14.80 -0.40
N VAL A 20 3.11 13.71 -1.12
CA VAL A 20 1.78 13.07 -1.17
C VAL A 20 1.33 12.69 0.24
N LEU A 21 2.23 12.17 1.08
CA LEU A 21 1.93 11.83 2.47
C LEU A 21 1.40 13.05 3.26
N ASP A 22 2.08 14.19 3.16
CA ASP A 22 1.66 15.40 3.87
C ASP A 22 0.38 15.98 3.28
N ALA A 23 0.22 15.95 1.94
CA ALA A 23 -1.01 16.39 1.30
C ALA A 23 -2.23 15.59 1.78
N LEU A 24 -2.10 14.26 1.89
CA LEU A 24 -3.18 13.40 2.39
C LEU A 24 -3.52 13.70 3.84
N ARG A 25 -2.50 13.78 4.71
CA ARG A 25 -2.71 13.87 6.16
C ARG A 25 -3.06 15.27 6.64
N GLU A 26 -2.33 16.28 6.16
CA GLU A 26 -2.40 17.65 6.71
C GLU A 26 -3.39 18.56 5.96
N HIS A 27 -3.76 18.17 4.72
CA HIS A 27 -4.64 18.99 3.89
C HIS A 27 -5.96 18.31 3.51
N LEU A 28 -6.01 16.95 3.56
CA LEU A 28 -7.22 16.20 3.21
C LEU A 28 -7.79 15.38 4.38
N ASP A 29 -7.18 15.44 5.57
CA ASP A 29 -7.56 14.67 6.78
C ASP A 29 -7.62 13.15 6.58
N LEU A 30 -6.96 12.63 5.53
CA LEU A 30 -6.84 11.20 5.26
C LEU A 30 -5.67 10.63 6.08
N THR A 31 -5.92 10.35 7.35
CA THR A 31 -4.91 9.98 8.34
C THR A 31 -4.58 8.49 8.36
N GLY A 32 -5.24 7.67 7.57
CA GLY A 32 -4.93 6.23 7.39
C GLY A 32 -3.51 6.01 6.91
N THR A 33 -3.04 6.78 5.92
CA THR A 33 -1.64 6.76 5.49
C THR A 33 -0.74 7.32 6.59
N LYS A 34 0.26 6.55 7.07
CA LYS A 34 1.03 6.88 8.28
C LYS A 34 2.43 7.43 7.98
N LYS A 35 2.84 8.44 8.75
CA LYS A 35 4.21 8.98 8.72
C LYS A 35 5.07 8.23 9.74
N GLY A 36 5.84 7.24 9.30
CA GLY A 36 6.79 6.50 10.13
C GLY A 36 8.20 7.10 10.03
N CYS A 37 8.98 6.73 9.03
CA CYS A 37 10.38 7.16 8.89
C CYS A 37 10.56 8.45 8.09
N ASP A 38 9.59 8.84 7.27
CA ASP A 38 9.60 10.01 6.37
C ASP A 38 10.78 10.04 5.37
N ARG A 39 11.32 8.88 5.03
CA ARG A 39 12.47 8.72 4.13
C ARG A 39 12.47 7.42 3.33
N GLY A 40 11.29 6.83 3.09
CA GLY A 40 11.09 5.69 2.18
C GLY A 40 11.49 4.31 2.71
N GLN A 41 11.85 4.14 4.00
CA GLN A 41 12.39 2.87 4.50
C GLN A 41 11.36 1.96 5.17
N CYS A 42 10.27 2.49 5.73
CA CYS A 42 9.38 1.68 6.57
C CYS A 42 8.09 1.22 5.88
N GLY A 43 7.72 1.83 4.76
CA GLY A 43 6.51 1.47 4.01
C GLY A 43 5.17 1.85 4.68
N ALA A 44 5.17 2.47 5.88
CA ALA A 44 3.92 2.84 6.57
C ALA A 44 3.08 3.88 5.79
N CYS A 45 3.71 4.61 4.87
CA CYS A 45 3.08 5.60 4.00
C CYS A 45 2.74 5.07 2.60
N THR A 46 2.74 3.75 2.39
CA THR A 46 2.40 3.18 1.08
C THR A 46 0.98 3.53 0.70
N VAL A 47 0.83 4.06 -0.52
CA VAL A 47 -0.43 4.31 -1.22
C VAL A 47 -0.33 3.77 -2.64
N LEU A 48 -1.45 3.68 -3.35
CA LEU A 48 -1.45 3.34 -4.77
C LEU A 48 -1.51 4.63 -5.60
N LEU A 49 -0.55 4.82 -6.48
CA LEU A 49 -0.51 5.90 -7.46
C LEU A 49 -0.68 5.29 -8.85
N ASP A 50 -1.81 5.57 -9.50
CA ASP A 50 -2.21 4.92 -10.76
C ASP A 50 -2.13 3.38 -10.66
N GLY A 51 -2.58 2.81 -9.53
CA GLY A 51 -2.57 1.37 -9.24
C GLY A 51 -1.24 0.81 -8.74
N ARG A 52 -0.14 1.57 -8.78
CA ARG A 52 1.20 1.11 -8.35
C ARG A 52 1.51 1.56 -6.94
N ARG A 53 2.04 0.66 -6.12
CA ARG A 53 2.47 1.01 -4.75
C ARG A 53 3.66 1.97 -4.76
N VAL A 54 3.53 3.06 -3.99
CA VAL A 54 4.59 4.04 -3.81
C VAL A 54 4.66 4.47 -2.34
N ASN A 55 5.85 4.87 -1.90
CA ASN A 55 6.01 5.52 -0.60
C ASN A 55 5.60 7.00 -0.71
N GLY A 56 4.45 7.38 -0.16
CA GLY A 56 3.91 8.74 -0.23
C GLY A 56 4.85 9.83 0.32
N CYS A 57 5.77 9.47 1.23
CA CYS A 57 6.79 10.39 1.74
C CYS A 57 7.90 10.74 0.72
N LEU A 58 8.04 9.96 -0.35
CA LEU A 58 9.04 10.19 -1.41
C LEU A 58 8.45 10.77 -2.69
N VAL A 59 7.14 10.88 -2.78
CA VAL A 59 6.45 11.45 -3.95
C VAL A 59 6.00 12.86 -3.62
N LEU A 60 6.47 13.84 -4.40
CA LEU A 60 5.97 15.22 -4.28
C LEU A 60 4.52 15.30 -4.80
N ALA A 61 3.67 16.04 -4.09
CA ALA A 61 2.27 16.21 -4.50
C ALA A 61 2.16 16.80 -5.92
N VAL A 62 3.06 17.70 -6.30
CA VAL A 62 3.11 18.27 -7.65
C VAL A 62 3.40 17.22 -8.74
N ALA A 63 4.14 16.15 -8.43
CA ALA A 63 4.40 15.06 -9.36
C ALA A 63 3.20 14.10 -9.49
N ALA A 64 2.25 14.19 -8.57
CA ALA A 64 1.00 13.43 -8.60
C ALA A 64 -0.18 14.23 -9.16
N ASP A 65 0.06 15.44 -9.73
CA ASP A 65 -0.98 16.27 -10.35
C ASP A 65 -1.69 15.51 -11.47
N GLY A 66 -3.01 15.41 -11.38
CA GLY A 66 -3.87 14.68 -12.32
C GLY A 66 -3.87 13.15 -12.19
N LYS A 67 -3.03 12.57 -11.34
CA LYS A 67 -2.95 11.12 -11.11
C LYS A 67 -3.98 10.64 -10.10
N GLN A 68 -4.29 9.33 -10.17
CA GLN A 68 -5.19 8.67 -9.23
C GLN A 68 -4.39 8.16 -8.02
N ILE A 69 -4.80 8.59 -6.83
CA ILE A 69 -4.25 8.12 -5.57
C ILE A 69 -5.32 7.30 -4.87
N THR A 70 -5.01 6.04 -4.52
CA THR A 70 -5.87 5.23 -3.65
C THR A 70 -5.17 5.01 -2.32
N THR A 71 -5.84 5.37 -1.24
CA THR A 71 -5.39 5.15 0.13
C THR A 71 -6.17 4.01 0.76
N ILE A 72 -5.83 3.63 1.99
CA ILE A 72 -6.55 2.59 2.74
C ILE A 72 -8.06 2.90 2.87
N GLU A 73 -8.41 4.18 2.98
CA GLU A 73 -9.80 4.63 3.07
C GLU A 73 -10.58 4.45 1.77
N GLY A 74 -9.88 4.30 0.64
CA GLY A 74 -10.48 4.13 -0.68
C GLY A 74 -10.49 2.69 -1.18
N LEU A 75 -9.91 1.72 -0.45
CA LEU A 75 -9.93 0.30 -0.85
C LEU A 75 -11.26 -0.38 -0.55
N GLY A 76 -11.95 0.02 0.50
CA GLY A 76 -13.27 -0.49 0.89
C GLY A 76 -14.06 0.57 1.64
N THR A 77 -15.31 0.26 1.97
CA THR A 77 -16.21 1.14 2.72
C THR A 77 -16.65 0.48 4.03
N CYS A 78 -17.27 1.25 4.93
CA CYS A 78 -17.87 0.69 6.13
C CYS A 78 -19.00 -0.28 5.74
N GLY A 79 -18.85 -1.57 6.09
CA GLY A 79 -19.78 -2.64 5.76
C GLY A 79 -19.51 -3.36 4.42
N ASP A 80 -18.51 -2.91 3.65
CA ASP A 80 -18.04 -3.53 2.39
C ASP A 80 -16.52 -3.37 2.29
N LEU A 81 -15.81 -4.12 3.10
CA LEU A 81 -14.36 -4.09 3.14
C LEU A 81 -13.76 -4.80 1.92
N HIS A 82 -12.61 -4.34 1.49
CA HIS A 82 -11.82 -5.07 0.49
C HIS A 82 -11.38 -6.43 1.08
N PRO A 83 -11.36 -7.54 0.30
CA PRO A 83 -10.98 -8.88 0.80
C PRO A 83 -9.67 -8.90 1.59
N MET A 84 -8.70 -8.10 1.19
CA MET A 84 -7.44 -7.95 1.93
C MET A 84 -7.64 -7.33 3.33
N GLN A 85 -8.55 -6.35 3.46
CA GLN A 85 -8.87 -5.76 4.77
C GLN A 85 -9.60 -6.78 5.65
N GLU A 86 -10.54 -7.54 5.10
CA GLU A 86 -11.25 -8.62 5.81
C GLU A 86 -10.28 -9.68 6.32
N ALA A 87 -9.36 -10.16 5.46
CA ALA A 87 -8.37 -11.15 5.83
C ALA A 87 -7.43 -10.65 6.96
N PHE A 88 -7.01 -9.38 6.90
CA PHE A 88 -6.20 -8.78 7.96
C PHE A 88 -6.90 -8.73 9.31
N VAL A 89 -8.21 -8.46 9.32
CA VAL A 89 -9.02 -8.46 10.55
C VAL A 89 -9.27 -9.89 11.04
N ALA A 90 -9.68 -10.79 10.14
CA ALA A 90 -10.06 -12.16 10.48
C ALA A 90 -8.88 -13.00 11.02
N LEU A 91 -7.66 -12.70 10.58
CA LEU A 91 -6.45 -13.47 10.91
C LEU A 91 -5.49 -12.72 11.86
N ASP A 92 -5.97 -11.66 12.52
CA ASP A 92 -5.16 -10.84 13.44
C ASP A 92 -3.81 -10.40 12.83
N ALA A 93 -3.81 -10.01 11.55
CA ALA A 93 -2.62 -9.58 10.82
C ALA A 93 -2.13 -8.18 11.23
N LEU A 94 -2.47 -7.75 12.44
CA LEU A 94 -2.12 -6.46 13.02
C LEU A 94 -2.01 -6.58 14.56
N GLN A 95 -1.27 -5.65 15.17
CA GLN A 95 -1.26 -5.45 16.63
C GLN A 95 -1.57 -3.98 16.92
N CYS A 96 -0.56 -3.09 16.93
CA CYS A 96 -0.82 -1.66 17.18
C CYS A 96 -1.57 -0.97 16.03
N GLY A 97 -1.66 -1.58 14.85
CA GLY A 97 -2.37 -1.05 13.68
C GLY A 97 -1.63 0.04 12.90
N TYR A 98 -0.49 0.55 13.38
CA TYR A 98 0.17 1.69 12.75
C TYR A 98 0.68 1.40 11.33
N CYS A 99 1.29 0.24 11.08
CA CYS A 99 1.76 -0.14 9.75
C CYS A 99 0.66 -0.72 8.85
N THR A 100 -0.51 -1.07 9.42
CA THR A 100 -1.57 -1.82 8.73
C THR A 100 -2.04 -1.17 7.43
N PRO A 101 -2.31 0.15 7.36
CA PRO A 101 -2.71 0.78 6.10
C PRO A 101 -1.69 0.60 4.97
N GLY A 102 -0.41 0.79 5.29
CA GLY A 102 0.68 0.59 4.32
C GLY A 102 0.85 -0.89 3.92
N GLN A 103 0.69 -1.83 4.87
CA GLN A 103 0.75 -3.27 4.59
C GLN A 103 -0.38 -3.68 3.64
N VAL A 104 -1.62 -3.26 3.91
CA VAL A 104 -2.79 -3.61 3.07
C VAL A 104 -2.65 -3.01 1.66
N CYS A 105 -2.33 -1.71 1.54
CA CYS A 105 -2.12 -1.08 0.23
C CYS A 105 -1.00 -1.78 -0.56
N SER A 106 0.10 -2.12 0.11
CA SER A 106 1.21 -2.82 -0.52
C SER A 106 0.83 -4.24 -0.97
N ALA A 107 0.08 -4.98 -0.14
CA ALA A 107 -0.37 -6.33 -0.46
C ALA A 107 -1.33 -6.35 -1.66
N VAL A 108 -2.28 -5.40 -1.73
CA VAL A 108 -3.19 -5.29 -2.87
C VAL A 108 -2.43 -5.07 -4.18
N ALA A 109 -1.50 -4.12 -4.21
CA ALA A 109 -0.70 -3.86 -5.41
C ALA A 109 0.26 -5.01 -5.73
N MET A 110 0.83 -5.65 -4.72
CA MET A 110 1.71 -6.81 -4.90
C MET A 110 0.99 -7.98 -5.59
N LEU A 111 -0.26 -8.25 -5.23
CA LEU A 111 -1.07 -9.27 -5.90
C LEU A 111 -1.30 -8.92 -7.38
N GLU A 112 -1.48 -7.65 -7.69
CA GLU A 112 -1.61 -7.21 -9.09
C GLU A 112 -0.29 -7.35 -9.85
N GLU A 113 0.86 -7.03 -9.22
CA GLU A 113 2.19 -7.28 -9.80
C GLU A 113 2.40 -8.76 -10.14
N VAL A 114 1.97 -9.68 -9.26
CA VAL A 114 2.01 -11.13 -9.51
C VAL A 114 1.12 -11.53 -10.69
N ARG A 115 -0.11 -10.99 -10.77
CA ARG A 115 -1.03 -11.26 -11.91
C ARG A 115 -0.47 -10.77 -13.24
N GLN A 116 0.33 -9.70 -13.21
CA GLN A 116 1.00 -9.15 -14.39
C GLN A 116 2.31 -9.87 -14.74
N GLY A 117 2.68 -10.94 -14.01
CA GLY A 117 3.91 -11.69 -14.23
C GLY A 117 5.19 -10.93 -13.86
N TRP A 118 5.11 -9.92 -12.98
CA TRP A 118 6.31 -9.17 -12.59
C TRP A 118 7.16 -9.98 -11.61
N PRO A 119 8.41 -10.34 -11.98
CA PRO A 119 9.26 -11.16 -11.11
C PRO A 119 9.72 -10.38 -9.88
N SER A 120 10.12 -11.12 -8.85
CA SER A 120 10.80 -10.62 -7.65
C SER A 120 12.24 -11.14 -7.60
N ALA A 121 13.00 -10.75 -6.57
CA ALA A 121 14.37 -11.24 -6.38
C ALA A 121 14.46 -12.74 -6.06
N VAL A 122 13.34 -13.37 -5.70
CA VAL A 122 13.27 -14.81 -5.36
C VAL A 122 12.49 -15.64 -6.38
N THR A 123 11.98 -15.01 -7.44
CA THR A 123 11.30 -15.73 -8.53
C THR A 123 12.26 -16.71 -9.20
N ALA A 124 11.92 -18.00 -9.20
CA ALA A 124 12.82 -19.06 -9.61
C ALA A 124 13.16 -19.03 -11.10
N ASP A 125 12.18 -18.72 -11.95
CA ASP A 125 12.36 -18.56 -13.40
C ASP A 125 11.69 -17.24 -13.83
N VAL A 126 12.50 -16.26 -14.20
CA VAL A 126 12.03 -14.94 -14.66
C VAL A 126 11.49 -14.97 -16.10
N ALA A 127 11.71 -16.06 -16.83
CA ALA A 127 11.16 -16.25 -18.17
C ALA A 127 9.76 -16.90 -18.13
N ASP A 128 9.34 -17.45 -17.00
CA ASP A 128 7.98 -17.95 -16.80
C ASP A 128 7.04 -16.75 -16.52
N GLU A 129 6.01 -16.62 -17.33
CA GLU A 129 4.97 -15.59 -17.15
C GLU A 129 4.07 -15.88 -15.93
N THR A 130 4.12 -17.11 -15.38
CA THR A 130 3.31 -17.55 -14.25
C THR A 130 4.11 -17.57 -12.97
N ILE A 131 3.92 -16.57 -12.13
CA ILE A 131 4.57 -16.53 -10.83
C ILE A 131 3.76 -17.33 -9.82
N ARG A 132 4.40 -18.37 -9.23
CA ARG A 132 3.83 -19.10 -8.12
C ARG A 132 3.95 -18.25 -6.85
N LEU A 133 2.84 -17.72 -6.36
CA LEU A 133 2.79 -16.96 -5.13
C LEU A 133 2.84 -17.91 -3.91
N ASP A 134 4.01 -18.10 -3.35
CA ASP A 134 4.23 -18.80 -2.10
C ASP A 134 4.70 -17.84 -0.99
N ASP A 135 4.92 -18.38 0.22
CA ASP A 135 5.36 -17.60 1.37
C ASP A 135 6.67 -16.83 1.12
N THR A 136 7.58 -17.39 0.31
CA THR A 136 8.87 -16.76 0.00
C THR A 136 8.67 -15.54 -0.89
N GLU A 137 7.86 -15.67 -1.94
CA GLU A 137 7.48 -14.56 -2.81
C GLU A 137 6.74 -13.46 -2.04
N ILE A 138 5.79 -13.84 -1.17
CA ILE A 138 5.06 -12.85 -0.35
C ILE A 138 6.03 -12.09 0.57
N ARG A 139 6.91 -12.78 1.28
CA ARG A 139 7.89 -12.17 2.20
C ARG A 139 8.82 -11.21 1.48
N GLU A 140 9.34 -11.61 0.32
CA GLU A 140 10.22 -10.76 -0.49
C GLU A 140 9.48 -9.51 -0.96
N ARG A 141 8.31 -9.66 -1.57
CA ARG A 141 7.52 -8.54 -2.10
C ARG A 141 7.02 -7.58 -1.04
N MET A 142 6.85 -8.07 0.20
CA MET A 142 6.41 -7.27 1.35
C MET A 142 7.56 -6.77 2.22
N SER A 143 8.82 -7.06 1.89
CA SER A 143 10.02 -6.71 2.68
C SER A 143 10.18 -5.19 2.92
N GLY A 144 9.64 -4.35 2.03
CA GLY A 144 9.64 -2.90 2.16
C GLY A 144 8.64 -2.33 3.18
N ASN A 145 7.77 -3.17 3.78
CA ASN A 145 6.75 -2.75 4.74
C ASN A 145 7.06 -3.31 6.14
N LEU A 146 7.61 -2.45 7.01
CA LEU A 146 8.07 -2.87 8.33
C LEU A 146 6.94 -2.87 9.37
N CYS A 147 6.93 -3.91 10.20
CA CYS A 147 6.05 -4.02 11.37
C CYS A 147 6.88 -4.15 12.64
N ARG A 148 6.88 -3.11 13.50
CA ARG A 148 7.64 -3.13 14.76
C ARG A 148 7.11 -4.14 15.77
N CYS A 149 5.83 -4.48 15.71
CA CYS A 149 5.18 -5.49 16.56
C CYS A 149 5.49 -6.92 16.10
N GLY A 150 6.01 -7.12 14.88
CA GLY A 150 6.37 -8.43 14.36
C GLY A 150 5.19 -9.28 13.89
N ALA A 151 4.07 -8.67 13.45
CA ALA A 151 2.88 -9.40 12.98
C ALA A 151 3.06 -10.12 11.62
N TYR A 152 4.30 -10.29 11.15
CA TYR A 152 4.62 -10.78 9.81
C TYR A 152 4.03 -12.15 9.49
N VAL A 153 3.99 -13.09 10.46
CA VAL A 153 3.43 -14.43 10.22
C VAL A 153 1.97 -14.32 9.81
N ASN A 154 1.18 -13.59 10.57
CA ASN A 154 -0.24 -13.41 10.30
C ASN A 154 -0.48 -12.55 9.04
N ILE A 155 0.39 -11.57 8.76
CA ILE A 155 0.33 -10.78 7.52
C ILE A 155 0.50 -11.68 6.30
N VAL A 156 1.49 -12.58 6.29
CA VAL A 156 1.70 -13.54 5.20
C VAL A 156 0.48 -14.44 5.04
N THR A 157 -0.06 -14.97 6.15
CA THR A 157 -1.26 -15.80 6.14
C THR A 157 -2.47 -15.06 5.58
N ALA A 158 -2.67 -13.81 5.98
CA ALA A 158 -3.78 -12.98 5.49
C ALA A 158 -3.67 -12.69 3.99
N ILE A 159 -2.46 -12.42 3.50
CA ILE A 159 -2.21 -12.22 2.07
C ILE A 159 -2.48 -13.50 1.29
N THR A 160 -2.03 -14.66 1.80
CA THR A 160 -2.27 -15.97 1.17
C THR A 160 -3.77 -16.27 1.09
N GLU A 161 -4.54 -15.94 2.13
CA GLU A 161 -5.99 -16.13 2.13
C GLU A 161 -6.69 -15.22 1.14
N ALA A 162 -6.34 -13.93 1.12
CA ALA A 162 -6.93 -12.95 0.22
C ALA A 162 -6.55 -13.16 -1.27
N ALA A 163 -5.53 -13.96 -1.55
CA ALA A 163 -5.06 -14.29 -2.91
C ALA A 163 -5.81 -15.47 -3.55
N ARG A 164 -6.64 -16.21 -2.79
CA ARG A 164 -7.46 -17.35 -3.26
C ARG A 164 -8.67 -16.91 -4.02
#